data_7ca38de5992c029ee90a616217fadb4e
#
_entry.id   7ca38de5992c029ee90a616217fadb4e
#
_cell.length_a   1.000
_cell.length_b   1.000
_cell.length_c   1.000
_cell.angle_alpha   90.00
_cell.angle_beta   90.00
_cell.angle_gamma   90.00
#
_symmetry.space_group_name_H-M   'P 1'
#
loop_
_entity.id
_entity.type
_entity.pdbx_description
1 polymer ?
#
loop_
_entity_poly.entity_id
_entity_poly.type
_entity_poly.pdbx_seq_one_letter_code
_entity_poly.pdbx_strand_id
1 'polypeptide(L)'
;MNIAICLYKYFPFGGLQRDFYSIAQACVKLGHHVRVYVLSWQGEQPDNLEIIFVPASGMSNNRRNQRYSEWVQRHLQQHPVDRVVGFNKMPGLDFYYAADVCYAEKVEQEKGAIYRLMPRYRHYAAFEKAVFKRDSRTKMLMLTQRQIADFKKHYNTQDERFFILPPGIALDRKYDRQASDVRQTFRRAQGIDDNTLFLLQVGSDFKRKGVERSIQAIANLPDGLRQKVVFFVVGQDKPERYLSLAKQAGIGDSLRFFSGRDDIPDFMAAADLLMHPAYQEAAGIVLLEAIAAGLPVIVTDVCGYAPYIDRAQAGVVIPSPYTQTSLNTALHDALNQSEILLNWANNARHFADSEDLYSLPEKAAMLISGSDE
;
A
#
# COMPACT_ATOMS: atom_id res chain seq x y z
N MET A 1 -2.36 28.82 6.71
CA MET A 1 -0.93 28.47 6.81
C MET A 1 -0.37 28.15 5.43
N ASN A 2 0.95 28.33 5.27
CA ASN A 2 1.69 27.86 4.11
C ASN A 2 2.34 26.50 4.45
N ILE A 3 1.99 25.47 3.71
CA ILE A 3 2.46 24.09 3.93
C ILE A 3 3.30 23.65 2.74
N ALA A 4 4.54 23.22 2.98
CA ALA A 4 5.37 22.59 1.96
C ALA A 4 5.23 21.07 2.04
N ILE A 5 4.93 20.41 0.91
CA ILE A 5 4.91 18.97 0.81
C ILE A 5 6.02 18.50 -0.11
N CYS A 6 6.84 17.55 0.36
CA CYS A 6 7.98 17.00 -0.34
C CYS A 6 7.69 15.56 -0.80
N LEU A 7 7.63 15.37 -2.12
CA LEU A 7 7.42 14.08 -2.77
C LEU A 7 8.36 13.96 -3.96
N TYR A 8 9.13 12.86 -4.09
CA TYR A 8 10.05 12.76 -5.23
C TYR A 8 9.34 12.70 -6.57
N LYS A 9 8.28 11.90 -6.70
CA LYS A 9 7.58 11.70 -7.97
C LYS A 9 6.08 11.54 -7.76
N TYR A 10 5.31 12.23 -8.57
CA TYR A 10 3.88 12.00 -8.67
C TYR A 10 3.53 11.25 -9.95
N PHE A 11 2.66 10.25 -9.81
CA PHE A 11 1.99 9.51 -10.89
C PHE A 11 0.65 8.96 -10.36
N PRO A 12 -0.42 8.88 -11.17
CA PRO A 12 -1.79 8.64 -10.68
C PRO A 12 -2.03 7.30 -9.97
N PHE A 13 -1.27 6.25 -10.32
CA PHE A 13 -1.56 4.87 -9.90
C PHE A 13 -0.79 4.38 -8.66
N GLY A 14 -0.08 5.24 -7.96
CA GLY A 14 0.68 4.88 -6.77
C GLY A 14 -0.13 5.07 -5.48
N GLY A 15 -0.09 4.11 -4.55
CA GLY A 15 -0.75 4.26 -3.24
C GLY A 15 -0.26 5.49 -2.47
N LEU A 16 1.07 5.65 -2.33
CA LEU A 16 1.68 6.84 -1.71
C LEU A 16 1.25 8.14 -2.40
N GLN A 17 1.15 8.15 -3.72
CA GLN A 17 0.77 9.32 -4.50
C GLN A 17 -0.70 9.68 -4.32
N ARG A 18 -1.58 8.70 -4.21
CA ARG A 18 -3.01 8.91 -3.89
C ARG A 18 -3.17 9.49 -2.49
N ASP A 19 -2.48 8.93 -1.51
CA ASP A 19 -2.51 9.44 -0.13
C ASP A 19 -1.97 10.87 -0.07
N PHE A 20 -0.84 11.14 -0.74
CA PHE A 20 -0.30 12.49 -0.88
C PHE A 20 -1.33 13.45 -1.44
N TYR A 21 -1.96 13.10 -2.56
CA TYR A 21 -2.93 13.97 -3.22
C TYR A 21 -4.14 14.24 -2.33
N SER A 22 -4.69 13.22 -1.70
CA SER A 22 -5.83 13.34 -0.79
C SER A 22 -5.52 14.20 0.43
N ILE A 23 -4.35 14.03 1.06
CA ILE A 23 -3.90 14.85 2.19
C ILE A 23 -3.67 16.31 1.74
N ALA A 24 -3.04 16.53 0.58
CA ALA A 24 -2.84 17.88 0.05
C ALA A 24 -4.17 18.59 -0.19
N GLN A 25 -5.16 17.90 -0.80
CA GLN A 25 -6.50 18.44 -1.01
C GLN A 25 -7.24 18.69 0.32
N ALA A 26 -7.08 17.85 1.33
CA ALA A 26 -7.64 18.08 2.66
C ALA A 26 -7.03 19.33 3.31
N CYS A 27 -5.72 19.57 3.17
CA CYS A 27 -5.09 20.81 3.64
C CYS A 27 -5.66 22.05 2.92
N VAL A 28 -5.86 21.97 1.59
CA VAL A 28 -6.47 23.07 0.83
C VAL A 28 -7.91 23.34 1.27
N LYS A 29 -8.71 22.29 1.52
CA LYS A 29 -10.09 22.42 2.05
C LYS A 29 -10.14 23.10 3.41
N LEU A 30 -9.11 22.94 4.24
CA LEU A 30 -8.95 23.66 5.52
C LEU A 30 -8.49 25.12 5.33
N GLY A 31 -8.36 25.62 4.10
CA GLY A 31 -7.95 26.98 3.80
C GLY A 31 -6.44 27.21 3.83
N HIS A 32 -5.63 26.18 3.71
CA HIS A 32 -4.17 26.30 3.69
C HIS A 32 -3.64 26.42 2.27
N HIS A 33 -2.56 27.19 2.10
CA HIS A 33 -1.81 27.25 0.84
C HIS A 33 -0.79 26.10 0.82
N VAL A 34 -0.86 25.27 -0.21
CA VAL A 34 -0.02 24.05 -0.31
C VAL A 34 0.97 24.18 -1.47
N ARG A 35 2.24 24.14 -1.14
CA ARG A 35 3.37 24.13 -2.06
C ARG A 35 3.98 22.73 -2.13
N VAL A 36 4.08 22.16 -3.34
CA VAL A 36 4.52 20.80 -3.57
C VAL A 36 5.87 20.78 -4.29
N TYR A 37 6.87 20.18 -3.70
CA TYR A 37 8.19 19.98 -4.30
C TYR A 37 8.28 18.59 -4.92
N VAL A 38 8.55 18.51 -6.23
CA VAL A 38 8.67 17.26 -6.99
C VAL A 38 9.85 17.23 -7.92
N LEU A 39 10.36 16.04 -8.27
CA LEU A 39 11.29 15.82 -9.37
C LEU A 39 10.54 15.63 -10.70
N SER A 40 9.37 15.03 -10.65
CA SER A 40 8.52 14.80 -11.82
C SER A 40 7.06 14.66 -11.43
N TRP A 41 6.18 15.06 -12.35
CA TRP A 41 4.73 14.96 -12.21
C TRP A 41 4.15 14.37 -13.49
N GLN A 42 3.32 13.34 -13.37
CA GLN A 42 2.57 12.75 -14.47
C GLN A 42 1.08 13.06 -14.30
N GLY A 43 0.43 13.42 -15.39
CA GLY A 43 -0.98 13.80 -15.42
C GLY A 43 -1.16 15.31 -15.27
N GLU A 44 -2.43 15.71 -15.16
CA GLU A 44 -2.84 17.10 -15.00
C GLU A 44 -2.38 17.66 -13.65
N GLN A 45 -1.91 18.91 -13.66
CA GLN A 45 -1.52 19.62 -12.45
C GLN A 45 -2.74 20.39 -11.92
N PRO A 46 -3.12 20.19 -10.65
CA PRO A 46 -4.25 20.90 -10.08
C PRO A 46 -3.92 22.37 -9.83
N ASP A 47 -4.83 23.27 -10.22
CA ASP A 47 -4.65 24.73 -10.10
C ASP A 47 -4.57 25.22 -8.64
N ASN A 48 -5.05 24.43 -7.70
CA ASN A 48 -5.09 24.77 -6.27
C ASN A 48 -3.85 24.31 -5.49
N LEU A 49 -2.82 23.77 -6.16
CA LEU A 49 -1.51 23.42 -5.59
C LEU A 49 -0.40 24.19 -6.30
N GLU A 50 0.51 24.81 -5.54
CA GLU A 50 1.72 25.42 -6.09
C GLU A 50 2.79 24.33 -6.33
N ILE A 51 2.96 23.87 -7.59
CA ILE A 51 3.88 22.78 -7.92
C ILE A 51 5.24 23.34 -8.32
N ILE A 52 6.29 22.96 -7.59
CA ILE A 52 7.68 23.35 -7.85
C ILE A 52 8.48 22.13 -8.30
N PHE A 53 8.99 22.19 -9.53
CA PHE A 53 9.90 21.18 -10.05
C PHE A 53 11.33 21.45 -9.55
N VAL A 54 11.85 20.52 -8.74
CA VAL A 54 13.20 20.62 -8.18
C VAL A 54 14.22 20.22 -9.25
N PRO A 55 15.17 21.11 -9.64
CA PRO A 55 16.14 20.83 -10.68
C PRO A 55 17.28 19.94 -10.16
N ALA A 56 16.94 18.78 -9.63
CA ALA A 56 17.90 17.83 -9.09
C ALA A 56 18.12 16.67 -10.06
N SER A 57 19.36 16.55 -10.54
CA SER A 57 19.84 15.48 -11.42
C SER A 57 20.87 14.61 -10.70
N GLY A 58 21.10 13.39 -11.17
CA GLY A 58 22.12 12.49 -10.62
C GLY A 58 22.13 11.14 -11.32
N MET A 59 23.31 10.55 -11.48
CA MET A 59 23.49 9.21 -12.09
C MET A 59 22.90 8.09 -11.24
N SER A 60 22.60 8.34 -9.97
CA SER A 60 21.97 7.39 -9.06
C SER A 60 20.87 8.06 -8.24
N ASN A 61 19.87 7.27 -7.83
CA ASN A 61 18.76 7.76 -7.01
C ASN A 61 19.22 8.44 -5.72
N ASN A 62 20.20 7.84 -5.02
CA ASN A 62 20.72 8.44 -3.77
C ASN A 62 21.35 9.82 -3.99
N ARG A 63 22.15 10.02 -5.06
CA ARG A 63 22.73 11.34 -5.37
C ARG A 63 21.65 12.36 -5.76
N ARG A 64 20.67 11.92 -6.57
CA ARG A 64 19.57 12.79 -6.96
C ARG A 64 18.71 13.19 -5.77
N ASN A 65 18.38 12.26 -4.87
CA ASN A 65 17.58 12.53 -3.67
C ASN A 65 18.34 13.44 -2.68
N GLN A 66 19.66 13.30 -2.58
CA GLN A 66 20.50 14.20 -1.79
C GLN A 66 20.40 15.64 -2.33
N ARG A 67 20.62 15.83 -3.63
CA ARG A 67 20.52 17.16 -4.28
C ARG A 67 19.12 17.75 -4.19
N TYR A 68 18.08 16.91 -4.29
CA TYR A 68 16.70 17.32 -4.07
C TYR A 68 16.53 17.91 -2.67
N SER A 69 16.93 17.17 -1.63
CA SER A 69 16.83 17.62 -0.25
C SER A 69 17.59 18.92 0.00
N GLU A 70 18.83 19.03 -0.49
CA GLU A 70 19.66 20.23 -0.35
C GLU A 70 19.04 21.44 -1.07
N TRP A 71 18.46 21.24 -2.25
CA TRP A 71 17.81 22.31 -3.00
C TRP A 71 16.55 22.78 -2.29
N VAL A 72 15.69 21.85 -1.85
CA VAL A 72 14.47 22.18 -1.12
C VAL A 72 14.78 22.96 0.16
N GLN A 73 15.76 22.54 0.93
CA GLN A 73 16.16 23.27 2.16
C GLN A 73 16.62 24.70 1.88
N ARG A 74 17.43 24.91 0.84
CA ARG A 74 17.85 26.26 0.43
C ARG A 74 16.69 27.13 -0.06
N HIS A 75 15.76 26.53 -0.83
CA HIS A 75 14.57 27.25 -1.30
C HIS A 75 13.65 27.64 -0.16
N LEU A 76 13.46 26.77 0.84
CA LEU A 76 12.66 27.07 2.03
C LEU A 76 13.27 28.15 2.92
N GLN A 77 14.60 28.33 2.91
CA GLN A 77 15.24 29.47 3.59
C GLN A 77 14.91 30.82 2.94
N GLN A 78 14.72 30.83 1.62
CA GLN A 78 14.35 32.02 0.86
C GLN A 78 12.83 32.25 0.81
N HIS A 79 12.07 31.17 0.87
CA HIS A 79 10.61 31.14 0.78
C HIS A 79 10.02 30.32 1.95
N PRO A 80 10.04 30.87 3.18
CA PRO A 80 9.65 30.14 4.39
C PRO A 80 8.17 29.72 4.35
N VAL A 81 7.90 28.63 5.06
CA VAL A 81 6.56 28.05 5.24
C VAL A 81 6.34 27.73 6.72
N ASP A 82 5.09 27.51 7.09
CA ASP A 82 4.73 27.19 8.48
C ASP A 82 5.02 25.73 8.84
N ARG A 83 4.88 24.80 7.85
CA ARG A 83 5.11 23.37 8.03
C ARG A 83 5.75 22.74 6.80
N VAL A 84 6.62 21.76 7.04
CA VAL A 84 7.26 20.94 6.00
C VAL A 84 6.88 19.48 6.21
N VAL A 85 6.16 18.91 5.26
CA VAL A 85 5.66 17.53 5.29
C VAL A 85 6.40 16.68 4.26
N GLY A 86 6.98 15.57 4.67
CA GLY A 86 7.67 14.65 3.77
C GLY A 86 6.88 13.37 3.51
N PHE A 87 6.69 13.03 2.25
CA PHE A 87 6.23 11.70 1.80
C PHE A 87 7.41 10.78 1.45
N ASN A 88 8.62 11.32 1.52
CA ASN A 88 9.86 10.58 1.47
C ASN A 88 10.75 11.03 2.64
N LYS A 89 11.48 10.10 3.24
CA LYS A 89 12.40 10.40 4.35
C LYS A 89 13.48 11.37 3.89
N MET A 90 13.63 12.50 4.57
CA MET A 90 14.70 13.49 4.36
C MET A 90 14.88 14.36 5.61
N PRO A 91 16.04 15.03 5.78
CA PRO A 91 16.24 16.01 6.84
C PRO A 91 15.30 17.23 6.71
N GLY A 92 14.99 17.89 7.84
CA GLY A 92 14.30 19.18 7.87
C GLY A 92 12.78 19.09 7.74
N LEU A 93 12.17 17.96 8.07
CA LEU A 93 10.72 17.77 8.09
C LEU A 93 10.14 18.08 9.46
N ASP A 94 8.97 18.75 9.49
CA ASP A 94 8.11 18.83 10.66
C ASP A 94 7.26 17.57 10.80
N PHE A 95 6.74 17.06 9.67
CA PHE A 95 5.95 15.83 9.60
C PHE A 95 6.51 14.88 8.55
N TYR A 96 6.45 13.58 8.85
CA TYR A 96 6.77 12.52 7.90
C TYR A 96 5.59 11.55 7.78
N TYR A 97 5.07 11.36 6.57
CA TYR A 97 4.07 10.34 6.26
C TYR A 97 4.75 8.98 6.06
N ALA A 98 4.54 8.07 7.01
CA ALA A 98 5.33 6.84 7.14
C ALA A 98 4.74 5.67 6.34
N ALA A 99 4.71 5.79 5.01
CA ALA A 99 4.25 4.72 4.13
C ALA A 99 5.30 3.62 3.87
N ASP A 100 6.57 3.88 4.18
CA ASP A 100 7.67 2.93 3.97
C ASP A 100 8.03 2.20 5.27
N VAL A 101 8.43 0.92 5.14
CA VAL A 101 8.98 0.15 6.26
C VAL A 101 10.28 0.76 6.81
N CYS A 102 10.67 0.36 8.02
CA CYS A 102 11.97 0.72 8.59
C CYS A 102 13.10 0.16 7.72
N TYR A 103 13.90 1.06 7.14
CA TYR A 103 14.99 0.67 6.24
C TYR A 103 16.12 -0.05 6.98
N ALA A 104 16.42 0.37 8.20
CA ALA A 104 17.43 -0.27 9.02
C ALA A 104 17.05 -1.72 9.34
N GLU A 105 15.79 -1.98 9.74
CA GLU A 105 15.28 -3.33 10.00
C GLU A 105 15.28 -4.18 8.72
N LYS A 106 14.79 -3.63 7.62
CA LYS A 106 14.82 -4.33 6.32
C LYS A 106 16.23 -4.76 5.92
N VAL A 107 17.21 -3.87 6.10
CA VAL A 107 18.61 -4.20 5.76
C VAL A 107 19.18 -5.25 6.72
N GLU A 108 18.81 -5.20 7.99
CA GLU A 108 19.25 -6.20 8.97
C GLU A 108 18.74 -7.60 8.61
N GLN A 109 17.50 -7.71 8.18
CA GLN A 109 16.86 -8.98 7.83
C GLN A 109 17.27 -9.52 6.45
N GLU A 110 17.48 -8.66 5.45
CA GLU A 110 17.62 -9.07 4.05
C GLU A 110 19.05 -8.98 3.50
N LYS A 111 19.96 -8.24 4.15
CA LYS A 111 21.28 -7.89 3.59
C LYS A 111 22.41 -8.23 4.53
N GLY A 112 23.52 -8.69 3.95
CA GLY A 112 24.75 -8.94 4.71
C GLY A 112 25.44 -7.63 5.17
N ALA A 113 26.38 -7.76 6.12
CA ALA A 113 27.11 -6.64 6.72
C ALA A 113 27.82 -5.73 5.69
N ILE A 114 28.32 -6.30 4.61
CA ILE A 114 29.04 -5.57 3.54
C ILE A 114 28.14 -4.53 2.88
N TYR A 115 26.83 -4.77 2.78
CA TYR A 115 25.88 -3.81 2.20
C TYR A 115 25.86 -2.47 2.96
N ARG A 116 26.12 -2.48 4.26
CA ARG A 116 26.16 -1.27 5.11
C ARG A 116 27.32 -0.33 4.75
N LEU A 117 28.32 -0.78 4.02
CA LEU A 117 29.44 0.03 3.54
C LEU A 117 29.10 0.79 2.24
N MET A 118 28.04 0.39 1.55
CA MET A 118 27.67 0.99 0.25
C MET A 118 27.15 2.42 0.39
N PRO A 119 27.48 3.32 -0.56
CA PRO A 119 26.97 4.70 -0.57
C PRO A 119 25.44 4.78 -0.53
N ARG A 120 24.77 3.84 -1.17
CA ARG A 120 23.31 3.73 -1.16
C ARG A 120 22.77 3.52 0.26
N TYR A 121 23.36 2.59 1.02
CA TYR A 121 22.94 2.35 2.40
C TYR A 121 23.15 3.58 3.26
N ARG A 122 24.35 4.16 3.20
CA ARG A 122 24.70 5.35 4.00
C ARG A 122 23.73 6.50 3.78
N HIS A 123 23.33 6.73 2.53
CA HIS A 123 22.35 7.78 2.20
C HIS A 123 20.98 7.50 2.81
N TYR A 124 20.37 6.35 2.53
CA TYR A 124 19.03 6.06 3.03
C TYR A 124 18.96 5.90 4.54
N ALA A 125 19.99 5.31 5.16
CA ALA A 125 20.11 5.22 6.61
C ALA A 125 20.28 6.61 7.27
N ALA A 126 21.04 7.52 6.66
CA ALA A 126 21.17 8.89 7.15
C ALA A 126 19.86 9.66 7.05
N PHE A 127 19.10 9.50 5.96
CA PHE A 127 17.80 10.14 5.77
C PHE A 127 16.75 9.60 6.75
N GLU A 128 16.72 8.29 6.97
CA GLU A 128 15.86 7.68 7.98
C GLU A 128 16.24 8.14 9.39
N LYS A 129 17.53 8.13 9.71
CA LYS A 129 18.02 8.61 11.00
C LYS A 129 17.66 10.10 11.25
N ALA A 130 17.69 10.94 10.22
CA ALA A 130 17.32 12.36 10.37
C ALA A 130 15.86 12.54 10.83
N VAL A 131 14.97 11.67 10.38
CA VAL A 131 13.55 11.66 10.77
C VAL A 131 13.33 11.03 12.14
N PHE A 132 13.91 9.83 12.38
CA PHE A 132 13.54 8.98 13.52
C PHE A 132 14.46 9.07 14.74
N LYS A 133 15.69 9.62 14.63
CA LYS A 133 16.59 9.73 15.79
C LYS A 133 15.91 10.43 16.96
N ARG A 134 16.30 10.10 18.18
CA ARG A 134 15.72 10.63 19.43
C ARG A 134 15.61 12.16 19.44
N ASP A 135 16.66 12.86 19.00
CA ASP A 135 16.71 14.32 19.05
C ASP A 135 16.04 15.03 17.87
N SER A 136 15.38 14.30 16.98
CA SER A 136 14.61 14.89 15.88
C SER A 136 13.28 15.45 16.40
N ARG A 137 12.83 16.56 15.81
CA ARG A 137 11.51 17.15 16.10
C ARG A 137 10.41 16.67 15.16
N THR A 138 10.76 15.88 14.14
CA THR A 138 9.80 15.39 13.16
C THR A 138 8.74 14.53 13.83
N LYS A 139 7.47 14.87 13.65
CA LYS A 139 6.30 14.05 14.01
C LYS A 139 6.02 13.04 12.90
N MET A 140 5.72 11.80 13.23
CA MET A 140 5.49 10.73 12.26
C MET A 140 4.01 10.39 12.17
N LEU A 141 3.44 10.53 10.98
CA LEU A 141 2.08 10.10 10.64
C LEU A 141 2.16 8.63 10.22
N MET A 142 1.84 7.73 11.15
CA MET A 142 2.00 6.28 10.99
C MET A 142 0.72 5.65 10.43
N LEU A 143 0.87 4.71 9.51
CA LEU A 143 -0.24 3.95 8.97
C LEU A 143 -0.61 2.74 9.84
N THR A 144 0.38 2.18 10.57
CA THR A 144 0.19 0.97 11.37
C THR A 144 1.02 0.99 12.64
N GLN A 145 0.50 0.37 13.69
CA GLN A 145 1.21 0.19 14.96
C GLN A 145 2.47 -0.68 14.81
N ARG A 146 2.44 -1.66 13.90
CA ARG A 146 3.52 -2.65 13.74
C ARG A 146 4.88 -1.99 13.45
N GLN A 147 4.90 -0.95 12.62
CA GLN A 147 6.15 -0.29 12.22
C GLN A 147 6.83 0.48 13.35
N ILE A 148 6.09 0.90 14.37
CA ILE A 148 6.62 1.71 15.48
C ILE A 148 7.72 0.96 16.23
N ALA A 149 7.53 -0.35 16.46
CA ALA A 149 8.50 -1.19 17.16
C ALA A 149 9.87 -1.19 16.47
N ASP A 150 9.90 -1.29 15.14
CA ASP A 150 11.13 -1.29 14.36
C ASP A 150 11.89 0.03 14.47
N PHE A 151 11.18 1.16 14.37
CA PHE A 151 11.79 2.49 14.51
C PHE A 151 12.30 2.75 15.93
N LYS A 152 11.57 2.31 16.94
CA LYS A 152 12.02 2.38 18.35
C LYS A 152 13.29 1.55 18.58
N LYS A 153 13.33 0.32 18.05
CA LYS A 153 14.49 -0.57 18.12
C LYS A 153 15.76 0.09 17.57
N HIS A 154 15.66 0.71 16.39
CA HIS A 154 16.84 1.22 15.67
C HIS A 154 17.22 2.65 16.02
N TYR A 155 16.28 3.49 16.46
CA TYR A 155 16.52 4.93 16.60
C TYR A 155 16.18 5.47 17.99
N ASN A 156 15.64 4.64 18.90
CA ASN A 156 15.18 5.06 20.23
C ASN A 156 14.23 6.28 20.14
N THR A 157 13.33 6.24 19.18
CA THR A 157 12.36 7.31 18.89
C THR A 157 11.33 7.39 20.01
N GLN A 158 10.99 8.62 20.42
CA GLN A 158 10.03 8.87 21.50
C GLN A 158 8.58 8.59 21.05
N ASP A 159 7.75 8.06 21.96
CA ASP A 159 6.37 7.65 21.68
C ASP A 159 5.46 8.81 21.27
N GLU A 160 5.63 9.97 21.89
CA GLU A 160 4.85 11.19 21.65
C GLU A 160 5.02 11.77 20.24
N ARG A 161 5.96 11.26 19.47
CA ARG A 161 6.18 11.66 18.08
C ARG A 161 5.47 10.80 17.07
N PHE A 162 4.89 9.66 17.48
CA PHE A 162 4.13 8.76 16.62
C PHE A 162 2.64 9.04 16.70
N PHE A 163 2.05 9.40 15.58
CA PHE A 163 0.61 9.62 15.41
C PHE A 163 0.07 8.57 14.46
N ILE A 164 -0.77 7.66 14.97
CA ILE A 164 -1.39 6.64 14.13
C ILE A 164 -2.61 7.26 13.46
N LEU A 165 -2.57 7.25 12.12
CA LEU A 165 -3.69 7.69 11.31
C LEU A 165 -4.73 6.56 11.20
N PRO A 166 -6.02 6.90 11.12
CA PRO A 166 -7.04 5.95 10.67
C PRO A 166 -6.76 5.52 9.23
N PRO A 167 -7.39 4.48 8.70
CA PRO A 167 -7.31 4.14 7.29
C PRO A 167 -7.82 5.26 6.38
N GLY A 168 -7.39 5.23 5.11
CA GLY A 168 -7.77 6.23 4.10
C GLY A 168 -7.90 5.61 2.72
N ILE A 169 -8.95 4.81 2.49
CA ILE A 169 -9.31 4.38 1.14
C ILE A 169 -10.18 5.43 0.47
N ALA A 170 -10.16 5.45 -0.86
CA ALA A 170 -11.02 6.36 -1.62
C ALA A 170 -12.49 5.96 -1.49
N LEU A 171 -13.39 6.95 -1.47
CA LEU A 171 -14.84 6.71 -1.29
C LEU A 171 -15.47 5.90 -2.41
N ASP A 172 -14.90 5.93 -3.62
CA ASP A 172 -15.30 5.12 -4.79
C ASP A 172 -15.03 3.61 -4.59
N ARG A 173 -14.31 3.23 -3.52
CA ARG A 173 -14.04 1.84 -3.15
C ARG A 173 -15.15 1.21 -2.32
N LYS A 174 -16.09 2.01 -1.82
CA LYS A 174 -17.22 1.51 -1.03
C LYS A 174 -18.12 0.62 -1.88
N TYR A 175 -18.52 -0.53 -1.32
CA TYR A 175 -19.49 -1.42 -1.95
C TYR A 175 -20.77 -0.65 -2.30
N ASP A 176 -21.18 -0.71 -3.56
CA ASP A 176 -22.46 -0.18 -4.03
C ASP A 176 -23.44 -1.37 -4.22
N ARG A 177 -24.73 -1.14 -3.94
CA ARG A 177 -25.80 -2.13 -4.20
C ARG A 177 -25.91 -2.50 -5.67
N GLN A 178 -25.42 -1.66 -6.59
CA GLN A 178 -25.30 -1.97 -8.03
C GLN A 178 -24.13 -2.92 -8.34
N ALA A 179 -23.34 -3.31 -7.36
CA ALA A 179 -22.19 -4.21 -7.55
C ALA A 179 -22.58 -5.59 -8.14
N SER A 180 -23.83 -6.03 -7.99
CA SER A 180 -24.31 -7.27 -8.63
C SER A 180 -24.25 -7.18 -10.16
N ASP A 181 -24.65 -6.05 -10.72
CA ASP A 181 -24.68 -5.83 -12.17
C ASP A 181 -23.26 -5.64 -12.71
N VAL A 182 -22.42 -4.93 -11.96
CA VAL A 182 -20.98 -4.78 -12.25
C VAL A 182 -20.32 -6.17 -12.26
N ARG A 183 -20.56 -6.99 -11.23
CA ARG A 183 -20.02 -8.35 -11.14
C ARG A 183 -20.38 -9.19 -12.37
N GLN A 184 -21.66 -9.26 -12.72
CA GLN A 184 -22.12 -10.05 -13.86
C GLN A 184 -21.55 -9.54 -15.18
N THR A 185 -21.57 -8.21 -15.38
CA THR A 185 -21.05 -7.57 -16.60
C THR A 185 -19.56 -7.82 -16.75
N PHE A 186 -18.78 -7.64 -15.68
CA PHE A 186 -17.33 -7.87 -15.71
C PHE A 186 -17.01 -9.34 -15.98
N ARG A 187 -17.66 -10.28 -15.25
CA ARG A 187 -17.42 -11.72 -15.43
C ARG A 187 -17.73 -12.17 -16.85
N ARG A 188 -18.85 -11.71 -17.40
CA ARG A 188 -19.22 -12.00 -18.82
C ARG A 188 -18.18 -11.45 -19.79
N ALA A 189 -17.73 -10.20 -19.60
CA ALA A 189 -16.71 -9.59 -20.46
C ALA A 189 -15.37 -10.31 -20.40
N GLN A 190 -15.04 -10.94 -19.26
CA GLN A 190 -13.81 -11.71 -19.07
C GLN A 190 -13.94 -13.20 -19.39
N GLY A 191 -15.14 -13.68 -19.79
CA GLY A 191 -15.42 -15.08 -20.05
C GLY A 191 -15.37 -15.96 -18.79
N ILE A 192 -15.77 -15.42 -17.65
CA ILE A 192 -15.84 -16.11 -16.35
C ILE A 192 -17.30 -16.51 -16.13
N ASP A 193 -17.59 -17.80 -16.08
CA ASP A 193 -18.92 -18.32 -15.80
C ASP A 193 -19.25 -18.32 -14.28
N ASP A 194 -20.50 -18.62 -13.93
CA ASP A 194 -20.99 -18.58 -12.55
C ASP A 194 -20.39 -19.67 -11.65
N ASN A 195 -19.91 -20.76 -12.22
CA ASN A 195 -19.28 -21.87 -11.49
C ASN A 195 -17.77 -21.68 -11.33
N THR A 196 -17.18 -20.68 -11.97
CA THR A 196 -15.76 -20.37 -11.92
C THR A 196 -15.46 -19.56 -10.65
N LEU A 197 -14.44 -19.98 -9.92
CA LEU A 197 -13.91 -19.28 -8.75
C LEU A 197 -12.87 -18.26 -9.21
N PHE A 198 -13.18 -16.97 -9.06
CA PHE A 198 -12.31 -15.89 -9.47
C PHE A 198 -11.45 -15.41 -8.31
N LEU A 199 -10.16 -15.76 -8.33
CA LEU A 199 -9.16 -15.27 -7.40
C LEU A 199 -8.49 -14.03 -7.96
N LEU A 200 -8.30 -13.00 -7.10
CA LEU A 200 -7.70 -11.73 -7.45
C LEU A 200 -6.45 -11.46 -6.61
N GLN A 201 -5.41 -10.93 -7.22
CA GLN A 201 -4.28 -10.32 -6.52
C GLN A 201 -3.95 -8.96 -7.12
N VAL A 202 -3.87 -7.91 -6.31
CA VAL A 202 -3.64 -6.54 -6.76
C VAL A 202 -2.37 -5.97 -6.13
N GLY A 203 -1.52 -5.36 -6.95
CA GLY A 203 -0.35 -4.60 -6.54
C GLY A 203 0.89 -4.88 -7.38
N SER A 204 1.71 -3.86 -7.54
CA SER A 204 3.03 -3.92 -8.20
C SER A 204 4.09 -4.55 -7.28
N ASP A 205 5.27 -4.90 -7.84
CA ASP A 205 6.31 -5.67 -7.16
C ASP A 205 5.81 -7.10 -6.82
N PHE A 206 5.51 -7.88 -7.86
CA PHE A 206 4.93 -9.23 -7.78
C PHE A 206 5.73 -10.17 -6.87
N LYS A 207 7.06 -10.00 -6.80
CA LYS A 207 7.91 -10.76 -5.88
C LYS A 207 7.54 -10.45 -4.43
N ARG A 208 7.53 -9.18 -4.05
CA ARG A 208 7.24 -8.74 -2.68
C ARG A 208 5.81 -9.09 -2.27
N LYS A 209 4.87 -9.00 -3.21
CA LYS A 209 3.45 -9.33 -3.01
C LYS A 209 3.16 -10.83 -2.98
N GLY A 210 4.15 -11.68 -3.23
CA GLY A 210 4.01 -13.13 -3.09
C GLY A 210 3.21 -13.81 -4.20
N VAL A 211 3.22 -13.30 -5.44
CA VAL A 211 2.52 -13.93 -6.57
C VAL A 211 2.94 -15.38 -6.76
N GLU A 212 4.23 -15.71 -6.55
CA GLU A 212 4.73 -17.09 -6.59
C GLU A 212 4.04 -17.98 -5.54
N ARG A 213 3.81 -17.47 -4.32
CA ARG A 213 3.10 -18.20 -3.25
C ARG A 213 1.65 -18.50 -3.64
N SER A 214 0.96 -17.53 -4.27
CA SER A 214 -0.40 -17.72 -4.79
C SER A 214 -0.44 -18.78 -5.88
N ILE A 215 0.49 -18.75 -6.84
CA ILE A 215 0.60 -19.75 -7.91
C ILE A 215 0.79 -21.16 -7.30
N GLN A 216 1.69 -21.30 -6.32
CA GLN A 216 1.93 -22.56 -5.64
C GLN A 216 0.70 -23.06 -4.88
N ALA A 217 -0.03 -22.18 -4.20
CA ALA A 217 -1.25 -22.56 -3.49
C ALA A 217 -2.34 -23.04 -4.43
N ILE A 218 -2.57 -22.35 -5.55
CA ILE A 218 -3.56 -22.76 -6.56
C ILE A 218 -3.16 -24.09 -7.21
N ALA A 219 -1.89 -24.28 -7.53
CA ALA A 219 -1.39 -25.54 -8.11
C ALA A 219 -1.55 -26.74 -7.16
N ASN A 220 -1.56 -26.51 -5.85
CA ASN A 220 -1.77 -27.56 -4.84
C ASN A 220 -3.24 -27.88 -4.54
N LEU A 221 -4.19 -27.18 -5.15
CA LEU A 221 -5.60 -27.52 -5.03
C LEU A 221 -5.91 -28.89 -5.67
N PRO A 222 -6.86 -29.67 -5.12
CA PRO A 222 -7.38 -30.86 -5.80
C PRO A 222 -7.88 -30.51 -7.20
N ASP A 223 -7.75 -31.45 -8.15
CA ASP A 223 -8.07 -31.23 -9.57
C ASP A 223 -9.47 -30.65 -9.79
N GLY A 224 -10.47 -31.15 -9.08
CA GLY A 224 -11.85 -30.69 -9.22
C GLY A 224 -12.09 -29.25 -8.78
N LEU A 225 -11.29 -28.72 -7.85
CA LEU A 225 -11.29 -27.29 -7.46
C LEU A 225 -10.40 -26.48 -8.40
N ARG A 226 -9.19 -26.97 -8.69
CA ARG A 226 -8.20 -26.26 -9.51
C ARG A 226 -8.75 -25.92 -10.90
N GLN A 227 -9.50 -26.82 -11.53
CA GLN A 227 -10.13 -26.62 -12.84
C GLN A 227 -11.21 -25.53 -12.85
N LYS A 228 -11.76 -25.20 -11.67
CA LYS A 228 -12.76 -24.13 -11.52
C LYS A 228 -12.14 -22.76 -11.23
N VAL A 229 -10.82 -22.67 -11.01
CA VAL A 229 -10.18 -21.43 -10.60
C VAL A 229 -9.67 -20.66 -11.81
N VAL A 230 -9.96 -19.36 -11.85
CA VAL A 230 -9.21 -18.36 -12.61
C VAL A 230 -8.50 -17.43 -11.64
N PHE A 231 -7.28 -17.04 -11.97
CA PHE A 231 -6.45 -16.18 -11.12
C PHE A 231 -5.98 -14.97 -11.91
N PHE A 232 -6.42 -13.77 -11.49
CA PHE A 232 -6.01 -12.51 -12.11
C PHE A 232 -5.05 -11.76 -11.19
N VAL A 233 -3.96 -11.30 -11.78
CA VAL A 233 -2.95 -10.46 -11.10
C VAL A 233 -2.93 -9.11 -11.79
N VAL A 234 -3.19 -8.03 -11.02
CA VAL A 234 -3.24 -6.66 -11.55
C VAL A 234 -2.12 -5.83 -10.92
N GLY A 235 -1.24 -5.26 -11.76
CA GLY A 235 -0.14 -4.41 -11.27
C GLY A 235 0.93 -4.15 -12.33
N GLN A 236 1.78 -3.15 -12.05
CA GLN A 236 2.87 -2.76 -12.94
C GLN A 236 4.17 -3.50 -12.56
N ASP A 237 4.37 -4.68 -13.14
CA ASP A 237 5.61 -5.45 -13.02
C ASP A 237 5.72 -6.41 -14.21
N LYS A 238 6.84 -7.12 -14.32
CA LYS A 238 7.14 -8.06 -15.41
C LYS A 238 6.53 -9.44 -15.14
N PRO A 239 5.57 -9.91 -15.97
CA PRO A 239 4.85 -11.16 -15.71
C PRO A 239 5.58 -12.43 -16.18
N GLU A 240 6.60 -12.33 -17.03
CA GLU A 240 7.17 -13.46 -17.81
C GLU A 240 7.61 -14.62 -16.92
N ARG A 241 8.29 -14.29 -15.79
CA ARG A 241 8.73 -15.30 -14.81
C ARG A 241 7.54 -16.05 -14.22
N TYR A 242 6.47 -15.37 -13.90
CA TYR A 242 5.30 -15.93 -13.22
C TYR A 242 4.42 -16.73 -14.18
N LEU A 243 4.33 -16.31 -15.45
CA LEU A 243 3.69 -17.09 -16.51
C LEU A 243 4.43 -18.43 -16.73
N SER A 244 5.77 -18.40 -16.75
CA SER A 244 6.57 -19.62 -16.85
C SER A 244 6.36 -20.54 -15.67
N LEU A 245 6.32 -19.98 -14.44
CA LEU A 245 6.09 -20.72 -13.21
C LEU A 245 4.69 -21.37 -13.21
N ALA A 246 3.65 -20.61 -13.58
CA ALA A 246 2.28 -21.11 -13.67
C ALA A 246 2.12 -22.24 -14.70
N LYS A 247 2.80 -22.12 -15.84
CA LYS A 247 2.81 -23.18 -16.86
C LYS A 247 3.46 -24.45 -16.33
N GLN A 248 4.61 -24.33 -15.66
CA GLN A 248 5.28 -25.48 -15.02
C GLN A 248 4.44 -26.12 -13.92
N ALA A 249 3.65 -25.32 -13.20
CA ALA A 249 2.75 -25.75 -12.14
C ALA A 249 1.39 -26.27 -12.64
N GLY A 250 1.14 -26.29 -13.97
CA GLY A 250 -0.10 -26.79 -14.57
C GLY A 250 -1.33 -25.89 -14.43
N ILE A 251 -1.13 -24.58 -14.18
CA ILE A 251 -2.21 -23.57 -14.05
C ILE A 251 -2.03 -22.40 -15.02
N GLY A 252 -1.24 -22.58 -16.09
CA GLY A 252 -0.94 -21.50 -17.05
C GLY A 252 -2.17 -20.89 -17.70
N ASP A 253 -3.17 -21.69 -18.04
CA ASP A 253 -4.41 -21.23 -18.71
C ASP A 253 -5.36 -20.51 -17.76
N SER A 254 -5.23 -20.74 -16.45
CA SER A 254 -6.04 -20.08 -15.41
C SER A 254 -5.49 -18.72 -14.98
N LEU A 255 -4.22 -18.39 -15.30
CA LEU A 255 -3.55 -17.18 -14.84
C LEU A 255 -3.56 -16.09 -15.91
N ARG A 256 -4.02 -14.89 -15.53
CA ARG A 256 -3.99 -13.70 -16.39
C ARG A 256 -3.34 -12.52 -15.66
N PHE A 257 -2.49 -11.76 -16.38
CA PHE A 257 -1.88 -10.53 -15.87
C PHE A 257 -2.47 -9.31 -16.56
N PHE A 258 -2.70 -8.27 -15.76
CA PHE A 258 -3.14 -6.96 -16.21
C PHE A 258 -2.17 -5.90 -15.70
N SER A 259 -1.88 -4.89 -16.53
CA SER A 259 -1.12 -3.71 -16.10
C SER A 259 -1.90 -2.88 -15.07
N GLY A 260 -1.31 -1.80 -14.54
CA GLY A 260 -2.02 -0.87 -13.66
C GLY A 260 -3.27 -0.30 -14.32
N ARG A 261 -4.39 -0.28 -13.59
CA ARG A 261 -5.74 0.05 -14.07
C ARG A 261 -6.48 0.92 -13.06
N ASP A 262 -7.48 1.67 -13.55
CA ASP A 262 -8.36 2.49 -12.71
C ASP A 262 -9.62 1.75 -12.27
N ASP A 263 -10.04 0.71 -13.01
CA ASP A 263 -11.22 -0.11 -12.77
C ASP A 263 -11.00 -1.25 -11.75
N ILE A 264 -10.06 -1.09 -10.82
CA ILE A 264 -9.83 -2.05 -9.73
C ILE A 264 -11.12 -2.35 -8.94
N PRO A 265 -12.03 -1.38 -8.67
CA PRO A 265 -13.32 -1.69 -8.04
C PRO A 265 -14.12 -2.77 -8.76
N ASP A 266 -14.12 -2.78 -10.10
CA ASP A 266 -14.85 -3.77 -10.88
C ASP A 266 -14.25 -5.17 -10.75
N PHE A 267 -12.90 -5.25 -10.70
CA PHE A 267 -12.22 -6.52 -10.40
C PHE A 267 -12.57 -7.03 -9.01
N MET A 268 -12.61 -6.16 -8.01
CA MET A 268 -12.95 -6.53 -6.63
C MET A 268 -14.40 -6.96 -6.50
N ALA A 269 -15.33 -6.25 -7.16
CA ALA A 269 -16.75 -6.64 -7.20
C ALA A 269 -16.97 -7.98 -7.89
N ALA A 270 -16.17 -8.31 -8.91
CA ALA A 270 -16.28 -9.53 -9.68
C ALA A 270 -15.61 -10.76 -9.06
N ALA A 271 -14.59 -10.56 -8.22
CA ALA A 271 -13.81 -11.61 -7.59
C ALA A 271 -14.58 -12.31 -6.44
N ASP A 272 -14.12 -13.51 -6.10
CA ASP A 272 -14.64 -14.31 -4.98
C ASP A 272 -13.68 -14.26 -3.78
N LEU A 273 -12.38 -14.04 -4.03
CA LEU A 273 -11.35 -14.01 -2.99
C LEU A 273 -10.15 -13.17 -3.41
N LEU A 274 -9.67 -12.29 -2.53
CA LEU A 274 -8.38 -11.61 -2.68
C LEU A 274 -7.26 -12.45 -2.07
N MET A 275 -6.22 -12.72 -2.85
CA MET A 275 -4.97 -13.34 -2.39
C MET A 275 -3.91 -12.27 -2.15
N HIS A 276 -3.33 -12.20 -0.95
CA HIS A 276 -2.26 -11.25 -0.64
C HIS A 276 -1.16 -11.84 0.26
N PRO A 277 -0.51 -12.95 -0.16
CA PRO A 277 0.50 -13.64 0.66
C PRO A 277 1.87 -12.95 0.56
N ALA A 278 1.94 -11.67 0.88
CA ALA A 278 3.14 -10.84 0.75
C ALA A 278 4.31 -11.36 1.61
N TYR A 279 5.53 -11.11 1.16
CA TYR A 279 6.75 -11.30 1.94
C TYR A 279 7.00 -10.14 2.91
N GLN A 280 6.61 -8.94 2.49
CA GLN A 280 6.75 -7.72 3.27
C GLN A 280 5.76 -6.66 2.75
N GLU A 281 5.03 -6.01 3.66
CA GLU A 281 4.09 -4.95 3.31
C GLU A 281 3.96 -3.96 4.48
N ALA A 282 4.14 -2.67 4.21
CA ALA A 282 4.04 -1.63 5.24
C ALA A 282 2.61 -1.48 5.78
N ALA A 283 1.68 -1.27 4.88
CA ALA A 283 0.27 -1.10 5.20
C ALA A 283 -0.59 -2.18 4.49
N GLY A 284 -0.64 -2.16 3.16
CA GLY A 284 -1.48 -3.07 2.37
C GLY A 284 -2.88 -2.50 2.19
N ILE A 285 -2.98 -1.28 1.65
CA ILE A 285 -4.26 -0.56 1.44
C ILE A 285 -5.31 -1.41 0.69
N VAL A 286 -4.85 -2.28 -0.20
CA VAL A 286 -5.71 -3.21 -0.97
C VAL A 286 -6.56 -4.13 -0.07
N LEU A 287 -6.11 -4.42 1.16
CA LEU A 287 -6.87 -5.23 2.12
C LEU A 287 -8.13 -4.49 2.59
N LEU A 288 -7.99 -3.19 2.83
CA LEU A 288 -9.10 -2.33 3.22
C LEU A 288 -10.05 -2.06 2.03
N GLU A 289 -9.50 -1.90 0.82
CA GLU A 289 -10.28 -1.81 -0.41
C GLU A 289 -11.11 -3.09 -0.63
N ALA A 290 -10.54 -4.27 -0.35
CA ALA A 290 -11.26 -5.54 -0.41
C ALA A 290 -12.38 -5.62 0.65
N ILE A 291 -12.11 -5.25 1.91
CA ILE A 291 -13.14 -5.17 2.96
C ILE A 291 -14.27 -4.24 2.51
N ALA A 292 -13.94 -3.05 2.01
CA ALA A 292 -14.94 -2.07 1.55
C ALA A 292 -15.75 -2.57 0.36
N ALA A 293 -15.17 -3.40 -0.50
CA ALA A 293 -15.85 -4.07 -1.61
C ALA A 293 -16.66 -5.31 -1.18
N GLY A 294 -16.58 -5.73 0.07
CA GLY A 294 -17.18 -6.98 0.54
C GLY A 294 -16.47 -8.23 0.00
N LEU A 295 -15.19 -8.13 -0.36
CA LEU A 295 -14.40 -9.22 -0.92
C LEU A 295 -13.60 -9.92 0.18
N PRO A 296 -13.76 -11.24 0.38
CA PRO A 296 -12.97 -12.05 1.30
C PRO A 296 -11.47 -12.00 1.00
N VAL A 297 -10.63 -12.18 2.03
CA VAL A 297 -9.18 -12.01 1.91
C VAL A 297 -8.40 -13.16 2.55
N ILE A 298 -7.37 -13.68 1.86
CA ILE A 298 -6.30 -14.47 2.48
C ILE A 298 -5.00 -13.64 2.41
N VAL A 299 -4.42 -13.35 3.57
CA VAL A 299 -3.28 -12.44 3.72
C VAL A 299 -2.24 -13.01 4.68
N THR A 300 -0.99 -12.60 4.56
CA THR A 300 0.04 -12.87 5.58
C THR A 300 0.07 -11.78 6.64
N ASP A 301 0.40 -12.13 7.87
CA ASP A 301 0.46 -11.23 9.04
C ASP A 301 1.53 -10.12 8.92
N VAL A 302 2.44 -10.23 7.94
CA VAL A 302 3.45 -9.20 7.67
C VAL A 302 2.86 -7.91 7.10
N CYS A 303 1.60 -7.95 6.66
CA CYS A 303 0.89 -6.78 6.15
C CYS A 303 0.35 -5.94 7.32
N GLY A 304 0.62 -4.64 7.29
CA GLY A 304 0.25 -3.74 8.39
C GLY A 304 -1.25 -3.67 8.66
N TYR A 305 -2.09 -3.82 7.63
CA TYR A 305 -3.55 -3.86 7.76
C TYR A 305 -4.14 -5.28 7.87
N ALA A 306 -3.31 -6.34 7.98
CA ALA A 306 -3.81 -7.69 8.25
C ALA A 306 -4.73 -7.79 9.50
N PRO A 307 -4.47 -7.07 10.62
CA PRO A 307 -5.37 -7.08 11.76
C PRO A 307 -6.80 -6.63 11.48
N TYR A 308 -7.04 -5.87 10.42
CA TYR A 308 -8.40 -5.49 10.01
C TYR A 308 -9.17 -6.67 9.43
N ILE A 309 -8.49 -7.62 8.78
CA ILE A 309 -9.12 -8.85 8.27
C ILE A 309 -9.60 -9.72 9.41
N ASP A 310 -8.78 -9.89 10.48
CA ASP A 310 -9.17 -10.62 11.69
C ASP A 310 -10.33 -9.93 12.43
N ARG A 311 -10.23 -8.61 12.64
CA ARG A 311 -11.30 -7.84 13.30
C ARG A 311 -12.62 -7.90 12.54
N ALA A 312 -12.55 -7.82 11.21
CA ALA A 312 -13.70 -7.92 10.32
C ALA A 312 -14.23 -9.36 10.21
N GLN A 313 -13.47 -10.37 10.62
CA GLN A 313 -13.75 -11.78 10.32
C GLN A 313 -14.06 -12.00 8.82
N ALA A 314 -13.28 -11.31 7.97
CA ALA A 314 -13.48 -11.25 6.52
C ALA A 314 -12.50 -12.13 5.73
N GLY A 315 -11.88 -13.11 6.38
CA GLY A 315 -10.89 -13.96 5.74
C GLY A 315 -9.93 -14.63 6.71
N VAL A 316 -8.73 -14.95 6.21
CA VAL A 316 -7.68 -15.64 6.98
C VAL A 316 -6.40 -14.84 6.97
N VAL A 317 -5.81 -14.62 8.15
CA VAL A 317 -4.45 -14.10 8.32
C VAL A 317 -3.51 -15.27 8.56
N ILE A 318 -2.57 -15.50 7.63
CA ILE A 318 -1.55 -16.54 7.75
C ILE A 318 -0.46 -16.04 8.71
N PRO A 319 -0.25 -16.72 9.85
CA PRO A 319 0.69 -16.25 10.87
C PRO A 319 2.15 -16.46 10.47
N SER A 320 3.02 -15.68 11.10
CA SER A 320 4.48 -15.93 11.06
C SER A 320 4.88 -17.01 12.09
N PRO A 321 5.84 -17.89 11.77
CA PRO A 321 6.57 -17.98 10.50
C PRO A 321 5.69 -18.53 9.37
N TYR A 322 5.74 -17.89 8.21
CA TYR A 322 5.00 -18.33 7.03
C TYR A 322 5.40 -19.73 6.59
N THR A 323 4.41 -20.56 6.26
CA THR A 323 4.61 -21.82 5.53
C THR A 323 3.71 -21.88 4.30
N GLN A 324 4.19 -22.47 3.23
CA GLN A 324 3.35 -22.66 2.03
C GLN A 324 2.15 -23.56 2.35
N THR A 325 2.32 -24.57 3.21
CA THR A 325 1.24 -25.47 3.66
C THR A 325 0.09 -24.69 4.31
N SER A 326 0.39 -23.71 5.18
CA SER A 326 -0.65 -22.91 5.82
C SER A 326 -1.48 -22.13 4.78
N LEU A 327 -0.84 -21.57 3.76
CA LEU A 327 -1.55 -20.89 2.67
C LEU A 327 -2.36 -21.87 1.82
N ASN A 328 -1.81 -23.05 1.50
CA ASN A 328 -2.50 -24.09 0.73
C ASN A 328 -3.77 -24.56 1.46
N THR A 329 -3.66 -24.82 2.77
CA THR A 329 -4.81 -25.24 3.60
C THR A 329 -5.86 -24.14 3.66
N ALA A 330 -5.47 -22.90 3.94
CA ALA A 330 -6.41 -21.78 4.02
C ALA A 330 -7.16 -21.56 2.68
N LEU A 331 -6.46 -21.66 1.55
CA LEU A 331 -7.08 -21.55 0.22
C LEU A 331 -8.02 -22.71 -0.06
N HIS A 332 -7.59 -23.95 0.20
CA HIS A 332 -8.41 -25.13 0.02
C HIS A 332 -9.71 -25.05 0.83
N ASP A 333 -9.62 -24.73 2.13
CA ASP A 333 -10.77 -24.68 3.03
C ASP A 333 -11.76 -23.58 2.62
N ALA A 334 -11.24 -22.40 2.22
CA ALA A 334 -12.04 -21.29 1.75
C ALA A 334 -12.83 -21.63 0.46
N LEU A 335 -12.22 -22.35 -0.47
CA LEU A 335 -12.84 -22.67 -1.76
C LEU A 335 -13.71 -23.93 -1.73
N ASN A 336 -13.48 -24.82 -0.78
CA ASN A 336 -14.24 -26.07 -0.65
C ASN A 336 -15.62 -25.87 -0.01
N GLN A 337 -15.86 -24.74 0.66
CA GLN A 337 -17.07 -24.43 1.38
C GLN A 337 -17.60 -23.05 0.98
N SER A 338 -18.52 -23.00 0.04
CA SER A 338 -19.07 -21.72 -0.48
C SER A 338 -19.68 -20.82 0.62
N GLU A 339 -20.21 -21.41 1.68
CA GLU A 339 -20.77 -20.67 2.83
C GLU A 339 -19.70 -19.85 3.56
N ILE A 340 -18.44 -20.32 3.60
CA ILE A 340 -17.34 -19.57 4.24
C ILE A 340 -17.11 -18.26 3.51
N LEU A 341 -16.97 -18.28 2.20
CA LEU A 341 -16.78 -17.06 1.40
C LEU A 341 -17.96 -16.09 1.54
N LEU A 342 -19.18 -16.61 1.52
CA LEU A 342 -20.38 -15.79 1.71
C LEU A 342 -20.41 -15.12 3.10
N ASN A 343 -20.07 -15.86 4.16
CA ASN A 343 -20.00 -15.33 5.50
C ASN A 343 -18.92 -14.26 5.63
N TRP A 344 -17.72 -14.49 5.10
CA TRP A 344 -16.64 -13.50 5.10
C TRP A 344 -17.01 -12.24 4.30
N ALA A 345 -17.69 -12.41 3.16
CA ALA A 345 -18.16 -11.27 2.37
C ALA A 345 -19.19 -10.42 3.12
N ASN A 346 -20.13 -11.04 3.85
CA ASN A 346 -21.12 -10.35 4.66
C ASN A 346 -20.45 -9.62 5.84
N ASN A 347 -19.52 -10.29 6.51
CA ASN A 347 -18.74 -9.70 7.61
C ASN A 347 -17.92 -8.48 7.14
N ALA A 348 -17.27 -8.58 5.96
CA ALA A 348 -16.54 -7.48 5.35
C ALA A 348 -17.43 -6.25 5.13
N ARG A 349 -18.63 -6.43 4.56
CA ARG A 349 -19.59 -5.35 4.31
C ARG A 349 -20.06 -4.71 5.62
N HIS A 350 -20.43 -5.54 6.61
CA HIS A 350 -20.86 -5.04 7.91
C HIS A 350 -19.76 -4.22 8.59
N PHE A 351 -18.52 -4.71 8.56
CA PHE A 351 -17.38 -4.01 9.12
C PHE A 351 -17.11 -2.68 8.38
N ALA A 352 -17.18 -2.66 7.06
CA ALA A 352 -16.99 -1.45 6.27
C ALA A 352 -18.07 -0.38 6.50
N ASP A 353 -19.28 -0.79 6.91
CA ASP A 353 -20.36 0.14 7.25
C ASP A 353 -20.24 0.71 8.67
N SER A 354 -19.53 0.02 9.58
CA SER A 354 -19.39 0.41 10.99
C SER A 354 -18.06 1.08 11.34
N GLU A 355 -17.01 0.85 10.55
CA GLU A 355 -15.66 1.34 10.83
C GLU A 355 -15.27 2.52 9.94
N ASP A 356 -14.47 3.43 10.50
CA ASP A 356 -13.88 4.52 9.72
C ASP A 356 -12.70 4.02 8.90
N LEU A 357 -12.93 3.84 7.61
CA LEU A 357 -11.91 3.43 6.64
C LEU A 357 -11.43 4.58 5.74
N TYR A 358 -11.90 5.82 5.97
CA TYR A 358 -11.83 6.88 4.98
C TYR A 358 -11.16 8.18 5.46
N SER A 359 -11.14 8.45 6.78
CA SER A 359 -10.82 9.79 7.32
C SER A 359 -9.32 10.11 7.43
N LEU A 360 -8.41 9.24 6.94
CA LEU A 360 -6.96 9.50 6.96
C LEU A 360 -6.58 10.88 6.44
N PRO A 361 -7.07 11.34 5.27
CA PRO A 361 -6.63 12.62 4.71
C PRO A 361 -7.00 13.79 5.61
N GLU A 362 -8.21 13.81 6.15
CA GLU A 362 -8.71 14.84 7.04
C GLU A 362 -7.94 14.85 8.37
N LYS A 363 -7.74 13.68 8.97
CA LYS A 363 -6.97 13.55 10.21
C LYS A 363 -5.51 13.96 10.04
N ALA A 364 -4.88 13.57 8.93
CA ALA A 364 -3.52 13.98 8.61
C ALA A 364 -3.44 15.51 8.44
N ALA A 365 -4.38 16.12 7.72
CA ALA A 365 -4.42 17.57 7.51
C ALA A 365 -4.64 18.34 8.83
N MET A 366 -5.51 17.86 9.73
CA MET A 366 -5.73 18.44 11.06
C MET A 366 -4.45 18.38 11.92
N LEU A 367 -3.77 17.23 11.98
CA LEU A 367 -2.49 17.08 12.70
C LEU A 367 -1.41 18.01 12.14
N ILE A 368 -1.29 18.12 10.81
CA ILE A 368 -0.31 18.99 10.15
C ILE A 368 -0.57 20.47 10.49
N SER A 369 -1.83 20.88 10.50
CA SER A 369 -2.21 22.27 10.79
C SER A 369 -2.27 22.62 12.27
N GLY A 370 -2.23 21.62 13.16
CA GLY A 370 -2.40 21.83 14.62
C GLY A 370 -3.84 22.15 15.01
N SER A 371 -4.82 21.74 14.21
CA SER A 371 -6.25 21.99 14.46
C SER A 371 -6.90 20.89 15.34
N ASP A 372 -6.11 19.92 15.81
CA ASP A 372 -6.55 18.79 16.68
C ASP A 372 -6.29 19.08 18.20
N GLU A 373 -5.85 20.31 18.57
CA GLU A 373 -5.64 20.73 19.97
C GLU A 373 -6.83 21.50 20.55
#